data_cfb6cae6c494e130460d111a1a067893
#
_entry.id   cfb6cae6c494e130460d111a1a067893
#
_cell.length_a   1.000
_cell.length_b   1.000
_cell.length_c   1.000
_cell.angle_alpha   90.00
_cell.angle_beta   90.00
_cell.angle_gamma   90.00
#
_symmetry.space_group_name_H-M   'P 1'
#
loop_
_entity.id
_entity.type
_entity.pdbx_description
1 polymer ?
#
loop_
_entity_poly.entity_id
_entity_poly.type
_entity_poly.pdbx_seq_one_letter_code
_entity_poly.pdbx_strand_id
1 'polypeptide(L)'
;MAGETVTYRNEMNLVPLRKFTATEIDLFFAMCNKLKEQGTKTLKLSFDDLKQLSNYNHEQRNLKRFIKDIEEVYSKIMQIHYREENEKKIKYFMLFNNFEIDKEEKYLQISINPKLKHILNDITRDFTKFELQELTRLKSSYSKTAFRLFKQFKHTGYVIFSLEDFKSRFDVPKSYRMTDIDKNVLKPIVKELNNSFADLNINKIKAKKGRKIEKIEITFIPEKRIHTKKKPSNAASFKDRHLISREMTPMWVENRGYQNTVDASDLTEEDIKNKEKLLAKLNANK
;
A
#
# COMPACT_ATOMS: atom_id res chain seq x y z
N MET A 1 14.52 -9.32 22.59
CA MET A 1 13.81 -8.04 22.43
C MET A 1 12.57 -8.32 21.58
N ALA A 2 11.38 -7.94 22.03
CA ALA A 2 10.18 -8.04 21.19
C ALA A 2 10.42 -7.22 19.92
N GLY A 3 10.16 -7.80 18.75
CA GLY A 3 10.41 -7.16 17.46
C GLY A 3 9.63 -5.86 17.33
N GLU A 4 10.27 -4.85 16.76
CA GLU A 4 9.65 -3.55 16.48
C GLU A 4 8.69 -3.68 15.29
N THR A 5 7.41 -3.90 15.61
CA THR A 5 6.37 -4.15 14.59
C THR A 5 5.83 -2.85 14.01
N VAL A 6 5.75 -2.77 12.70
CA VAL A 6 5.01 -1.72 11.97
C VAL A 6 3.60 -2.23 11.67
N THR A 7 2.60 -1.42 11.96
CA THR A 7 1.18 -1.71 11.64
C THR A 7 0.53 -0.44 11.11
N TYR A 8 -0.19 -0.56 10.00
CA TYR A 8 -0.92 0.56 9.39
C TYR A 8 -2.08 0.06 8.52
N ARG A 9 -3.04 0.94 8.25
CA ARG A 9 -4.18 0.64 7.36
C ARG A 9 -3.71 0.39 5.93
N ASN A 10 -4.34 -0.56 5.25
CA ASN A 10 -4.00 -0.93 3.87
C ASN A 10 -4.07 0.23 2.88
N GLU A 11 -4.83 1.27 3.19
CA GLU A 11 -4.89 2.51 2.43
C GLU A 11 -3.50 3.13 2.20
N MET A 12 -2.58 3.00 3.16
CA MET A 12 -1.21 3.50 2.99
C MET A 12 -0.42 2.74 1.90
N ASN A 13 -0.80 1.49 1.57
CA ASN A 13 -0.17 0.76 0.46
C ASN A 13 -0.57 1.26 -0.93
N LEU A 14 -1.67 2.00 -1.01
CA LEU A 14 -2.14 2.60 -2.26
C LEU A 14 -1.36 3.88 -2.60
N VAL A 15 -0.70 4.45 -1.60
CA VAL A 15 0.14 5.64 -1.79
C VAL A 15 1.54 5.21 -2.24
N PRO A 16 1.95 5.51 -3.49
CA PRO A 16 3.29 5.20 -3.95
C PRO A 16 4.30 6.10 -3.23
N LEU A 17 5.36 5.48 -2.68
CA LEU A 17 6.49 6.21 -2.11
C LEU A 17 7.43 6.66 -3.24
N ARG A 18 6.96 7.66 -4.00
CA ARG A 18 7.65 8.15 -5.19
C ARG A 18 9.00 8.77 -4.84
N LYS A 19 10.01 8.42 -5.63
CA LYS A 19 11.38 8.93 -5.50
C LYS A 19 12.04 8.66 -4.15
N PHE A 20 11.46 7.81 -3.30
CA PHE A 20 12.10 7.40 -2.06
C PHE A 20 13.26 6.45 -2.33
N THR A 21 14.39 6.75 -1.74
CA THR A 21 15.51 5.80 -1.63
C THR A 21 15.19 4.71 -0.60
N ALA A 22 15.96 3.61 -0.63
CA ALA A 22 15.78 2.54 0.35
C ALA A 22 15.94 3.04 1.80
N THR A 23 16.93 3.90 2.05
CA THR A 23 17.18 4.50 3.37
C THR A 23 16.04 5.40 3.83
N GLU A 24 15.48 6.20 2.93
CA GLU A 24 14.34 7.06 3.26
C GLU A 24 13.06 6.27 3.56
N ILE A 25 12.86 5.13 2.89
CA ILE A 25 11.76 4.20 3.21
C ILE A 25 11.95 3.66 4.64
N ASP A 26 13.18 3.29 5.01
CA ASP A 26 13.47 2.79 6.36
C ASP A 26 13.21 3.84 7.44
N LEU A 27 13.67 5.08 7.23
CA LEU A 27 13.42 6.21 8.12
C LEU A 27 11.91 6.48 8.25
N PHE A 28 11.18 6.49 7.13
CA PHE A 28 9.74 6.70 7.14
C PHE A 28 9.00 5.63 7.98
N PHE A 29 9.33 4.35 7.80
CA PHE A 29 8.68 3.29 8.57
C PHE A 29 9.18 3.21 10.02
N ALA A 30 10.39 3.66 10.33
CA ALA A 30 10.84 3.87 11.71
C ALA A 30 9.99 4.93 12.42
N MET A 31 9.69 6.05 11.77
CA MET A 31 8.77 7.06 12.29
C MET A 31 7.35 6.50 12.48
N CYS A 32 6.82 5.77 11.50
CA CYS A 32 5.51 5.12 11.58
C CYS A 32 5.44 4.11 12.75
N ASN A 33 6.51 3.36 13.00
CA ASN A 33 6.61 2.43 14.11
C ASN A 33 6.43 3.15 15.45
N LYS A 34 7.12 4.27 15.66
CA LYS A 34 7.04 5.06 16.91
C LYS A 34 5.71 5.79 17.07
N LEU A 35 5.10 6.22 15.98
CA LEU A 35 3.81 6.93 15.99
C LEU A 35 2.60 5.99 16.12
N LYS A 36 2.79 4.69 15.93
CA LYS A 36 1.74 3.69 16.05
C LYS A 36 1.13 3.70 17.45
N GLU A 37 -0.22 3.76 17.53
CA GLU A 37 -1.00 3.77 18.78
C GLU A 37 -0.68 4.94 19.74
N GLN A 38 -0.05 6.01 19.24
CA GLN A 38 0.24 7.21 20.02
C GLN A 38 -0.84 8.30 19.89
N GLY A 39 -1.87 8.03 19.11
CA GLY A 39 -2.92 9.01 18.82
C GLY A 39 -2.38 10.20 18.03
N THR A 40 -2.70 11.39 18.50
CA THR A 40 -2.24 12.66 17.90
C THR A 40 -1.16 13.35 18.73
N LYS A 41 -0.58 12.65 19.69
CA LYS A 41 0.49 13.19 20.54
C LYS A 41 1.71 13.55 19.71
N THR A 42 2.34 14.67 20.04
CA THR A 42 3.63 15.04 19.50
C THR A 42 4.72 14.24 20.23
N LEU A 43 5.50 13.49 19.48
CA LEU A 43 6.60 12.68 20.01
C LEU A 43 7.93 13.34 19.72
N LYS A 44 8.85 13.26 20.69
CA LYS A 44 10.26 13.53 20.48
C LYS A 44 10.98 12.21 20.24
N LEU A 45 11.57 12.05 19.07
CA LEU A 45 12.32 10.86 18.66
C LEU A 45 13.82 11.22 18.60
N SER A 46 14.65 10.58 19.40
CA SER A 46 16.08 10.81 19.35
C SER A 46 16.65 10.38 17.98
N PHE A 47 17.71 11.04 17.52
CA PHE A 47 18.39 10.63 16.29
C PHE A 47 18.98 9.23 16.40
N ASP A 48 19.42 8.83 17.60
CA ASP A 48 20.00 7.51 17.81
C ASP A 48 18.94 6.41 17.75
N ASP A 49 17.75 6.64 18.31
CA ASP A 49 16.61 5.72 18.15
C ASP A 49 16.22 5.56 16.67
N LEU A 50 16.12 6.67 15.94
CA LEU A 50 15.76 6.62 14.53
C LEU A 50 16.83 5.89 13.70
N LYS A 51 18.11 6.10 13.98
CA LYS A 51 19.20 5.40 13.31
C LYS A 51 19.19 3.90 13.61
N GLN A 52 18.99 3.55 14.87
CA GLN A 52 18.93 2.14 15.29
C GLN A 52 17.75 1.41 14.63
N LEU A 53 16.55 2.02 14.66
CA LEU A 53 15.34 1.43 14.09
C LEU A 53 15.40 1.29 12.57
N SER A 54 15.95 2.29 11.88
CA SER A 54 16.06 2.29 10.42
C SER A 54 17.29 1.52 9.92
N ASN A 55 18.06 0.89 10.81
CA ASN A 55 19.35 0.26 10.47
C ASN A 55 20.27 1.21 9.68
N TYR A 56 20.26 2.49 10.06
CA TYR A 56 21.02 3.52 9.40
C TYR A 56 22.52 3.33 9.70
N ASN A 57 23.32 3.14 8.67
CA ASN A 57 24.75 2.85 8.84
C ASN A 57 25.52 4.02 9.45
N HIS A 58 25.96 3.89 10.71
CA HIS A 58 26.64 4.91 11.48
C HIS A 58 28.08 5.21 10.96
N GLU A 59 28.75 4.20 10.42
CA GLU A 59 30.18 4.33 10.09
C GLU A 59 30.45 5.16 8.83
N GLN A 60 29.50 5.18 7.89
CA GLN A 60 29.68 5.83 6.58
C GLN A 60 28.97 7.18 6.44
N ARG A 61 28.10 7.56 7.39
CA ARG A 61 27.24 8.75 7.24
C ARG A 61 27.32 9.66 8.45
N ASN A 62 27.82 10.87 8.26
CA ASN A 62 27.93 11.89 9.31
C ASN A 62 26.53 12.46 9.66
N LEU A 63 26.47 13.23 10.77
CA LEU A 63 25.25 13.87 11.25
C LEU A 63 24.57 14.76 10.19
N LYS A 64 25.36 15.51 9.41
CA LYS A 64 24.82 16.38 8.36
C LYS A 64 24.07 15.58 7.29
N ARG A 65 24.59 14.42 6.91
CA ARG A 65 23.93 13.55 5.93
C ARG A 65 22.65 12.94 6.49
N PHE A 66 22.66 12.52 7.75
CA PHE A 66 21.46 12.00 8.42
C PHE A 66 20.32 13.03 8.48
N ILE A 67 20.65 14.27 8.88
CA ILE A 67 19.69 15.38 8.91
C ILE A 67 19.11 15.62 7.51
N LYS A 68 19.97 15.65 6.49
CA LYS A 68 19.53 15.81 5.11
C LYS A 68 18.60 14.69 4.68
N ASP A 69 18.90 13.44 5.00
CA ASP A 69 18.05 12.30 4.64
C ASP A 69 16.67 12.41 5.34
N ILE A 70 16.59 12.89 6.59
CA ILE A 70 15.31 13.18 7.28
C ILE A 70 14.55 14.34 6.60
N GLU A 71 15.24 15.43 6.25
CA GLU A 71 14.65 16.57 5.55
C GLU A 71 14.07 16.14 4.19
N GLU A 72 14.77 15.27 3.46
CA GLU A 72 14.30 14.73 2.19
C GLU A 72 13.08 13.78 2.35
N VAL A 73 13.07 12.95 3.40
CA VAL A 73 11.89 12.14 3.75
C VAL A 73 10.68 13.05 3.94
N TYR A 74 10.80 14.11 4.74
CA TYR A 74 9.69 15.03 4.99
C TYR A 74 9.23 15.74 3.71
N SER A 75 10.18 16.27 2.92
CA SER A 75 9.87 16.93 1.64
C SER A 75 9.08 16.02 0.69
N LYS A 76 9.43 14.73 0.64
CA LYS A 76 8.73 13.74 -0.19
C LYS A 76 7.36 13.37 0.39
N ILE A 77 7.26 13.25 1.73
CA ILE A 77 5.98 12.98 2.40
C ILE A 77 5.00 14.13 2.19
N MET A 78 5.45 15.38 2.17
CA MET A 78 4.61 16.55 1.87
C MET A 78 3.97 16.48 0.48
N GLN A 79 4.58 15.77 -0.46
CA GLN A 79 4.00 15.53 -1.79
C GLN A 79 2.97 14.39 -1.81
N ILE A 80 2.90 13.62 -0.71
CA ILE A 80 1.93 12.54 -0.53
C ILE A 80 0.73 13.10 0.23
N HIS A 81 -0.34 13.39 -0.50
CA HIS A 81 -1.57 13.84 0.13
C HIS A 81 -2.63 12.76 0.07
N TYR A 82 -3.34 12.62 1.15
CA TYR A 82 -4.62 11.94 1.16
C TYR A 82 -5.67 12.89 0.60
N ARG A 83 -6.34 12.50 -0.49
CA ARG A 83 -7.39 13.29 -1.15
C ARG A 83 -8.75 12.74 -0.79
N GLU A 84 -9.58 13.56 -0.19
CA GLU A 84 -10.99 13.31 0.06
C GLU A 84 -11.82 14.23 -0.83
N GLU A 85 -12.73 13.68 -1.61
CA GLU A 85 -13.60 14.43 -2.50
C GLU A 85 -15.05 14.04 -2.28
N ASN A 86 -15.91 15.05 -2.21
CA ASN A 86 -17.34 14.91 -2.32
C ASN A 86 -17.88 15.92 -3.34
N GLU A 87 -19.17 15.87 -3.67
CA GLU A 87 -19.80 16.70 -4.70
C GLU A 87 -19.53 18.22 -4.55
N LYS A 88 -19.22 18.70 -3.34
CA LYS A 88 -19.07 20.13 -3.03
C LYS A 88 -17.67 20.57 -2.66
N LYS A 89 -16.78 19.62 -2.27
CA LYS A 89 -15.47 19.98 -1.69
C LYS A 89 -14.42 18.92 -1.98
N ILE A 90 -13.23 19.38 -2.31
CA ILE A 90 -12.01 18.57 -2.38
C ILE A 90 -11.13 18.98 -1.20
N LYS A 91 -10.65 18.00 -0.43
CA LYS A 91 -9.76 18.22 0.71
C LYS A 91 -8.47 17.42 0.52
N TYR A 92 -7.38 18.02 0.92
CA TYR A 92 -6.06 17.36 0.95
C TYR A 92 -5.54 17.35 2.38
N PHE A 93 -4.99 16.20 2.80
CA PHE A 93 -4.40 16.04 4.12
C PHE A 93 -2.99 15.46 3.98
N MET A 94 -2.04 15.99 4.73
CA MET A 94 -0.71 15.39 4.90
C MET A 94 -0.73 14.45 6.10
N LEU A 95 0.08 13.38 6.04
CA LEU A 95 0.12 12.38 7.12
C LEU A 95 0.61 12.97 8.44
N PHE A 96 1.63 13.81 8.39
CA PHE A 96 2.19 14.45 9.58
C PHE A 96 1.76 15.90 9.67
N ASN A 97 1.38 16.31 10.89
CA ASN A 97 0.93 17.67 11.18
C ASN A 97 2.05 18.56 11.72
N ASN A 98 2.97 17.98 12.49
CA ASN A 98 4.16 18.64 12.98
C ASN A 98 5.40 17.86 12.58
N PHE A 99 6.46 18.58 12.20
CA PHE A 99 7.75 17.98 11.85
C PHE A 99 8.86 19.03 12.10
N GLU A 100 9.57 18.86 13.18
CA GLU A 100 10.62 19.78 13.63
C GLU A 100 11.89 19.01 13.92
N ILE A 101 13.01 19.49 13.38
CA ILE A 101 14.35 18.89 13.55
C ILE A 101 15.18 19.79 14.45
N ASP A 102 15.47 19.36 15.66
CA ASP A 102 16.43 20.01 16.53
C ASP A 102 17.83 19.44 16.32
N LYS A 103 18.73 20.29 15.81
CA LYS A 103 20.10 19.89 15.45
C LYS A 103 21.04 19.89 16.65
N GLU A 104 20.74 20.68 17.67
CA GLU A 104 21.52 20.79 18.91
C GLU A 104 21.18 19.64 19.87
N GLU A 105 19.92 19.50 20.18
CA GLU A 105 19.36 18.45 21.04
C GLU A 105 19.28 17.08 20.34
N LYS A 106 19.50 17.02 19.02
CA LYS A 106 19.52 15.80 18.19
C LYS A 106 18.24 14.96 18.30
N TYR A 107 17.10 15.59 18.14
CA TYR A 107 15.81 14.90 18.06
C TYR A 107 14.96 15.39 16.88
N LEU A 108 14.01 14.55 16.50
CA LEU A 108 12.92 14.87 15.61
C LEU A 108 11.64 14.95 16.43
N GLN A 109 10.91 16.07 16.35
CA GLN A 109 9.59 16.20 16.91
C GLN A 109 8.56 16.01 15.81
N ILE A 110 7.61 15.06 16.02
CA ILE A 110 6.66 14.66 14.98
C ILE A 110 5.31 14.30 15.58
N SER A 111 4.22 14.62 14.87
CA SER A 111 2.86 14.20 15.21
C SER A 111 2.05 13.81 13.97
N ILE A 112 1.03 12.97 14.17
CA ILE A 112 0.11 12.57 13.11
C ILE A 112 -0.98 13.62 12.95
N ASN A 113 -1.39 13.86 11.71
CA ASN A 113 -2.56 14.67 11.41
C ASN A 113 -3.83 14.03 12.03
N PRO A 114 -4.61 14.74 12.85
CA PRO A 114 -5.81 14.20 13.47
C PRO A 114 -6.80 13.58 12.47
N LYS A 115 -6.88 14.10 11.25
CA LYS A 115 -7.75 13.58 10.18
C LYS A 115 -7.28 12.23 9.64
N LEU A 116 -6.00 11.93 9.78
CA LEU A 116 -5.37 10.67 9.32
C LEU A 116 -4.94 9.76 10.48
N LYS A 117 -5.39 10.05 11.72
CA LYS A 117 -5.10 9.23 12.91
C LYS A 117 -5.36 7.74 12.66
N HIS A 118 -6.45 7.41 11.99
CA HIS A 118 -6.87 6.03 11.71
C HIS A 118 -5.86 5.23 10.87
N ILE A 119 -4.92 5.88 10.21
CA ILE A 119 -3.90 5.19 9.39
C ILE A 119 -2.92 4.40 10.27
N LEU A 120 -2.54 4.93 11.43
CA LEU A 120 -1.55 4.32 12.34
C LEU A 120 -2.12 3.97 13.72
N ASN A 121 -3.39 4.28 14.00
CA ASN A 121 -4.02 4.09 15.32
C ASN A 121 -5.39 3.45 15.20
N ASP A 122 -5.81 2.79 16.26
CA ASP A 122 -7.14 2.15 16.39
C ASP A 122 -7.40 1.10 15.27
N ILE A 123 -6.36 0.37 14.88
CA ILE A 123 -6.37 -0.52 13.72
C ILE A 123 -6.87 -1.90 14.11
N THR A 124 -8.08 -2.26 13.69
CA THR A 124 -8.72 -3.56 13.97
C THR A 124 -8.92 -4.44 12.74
N ARG A 125 -8.94 -3.84 11.55
CA ARG A 125 -9.20 -4.53 10.27
C ARG A 125 -8.47 -3.84 9.12
N ASP A 126 -8.35 -4.52 7.99
CA ASP A 126 -7.80 -4.00 6.74
C ASP A 126 -6.43 -3.34 6.93
N PHE A 127 -5.50 -4.10 7.52
CA PHE A 127 -4.18 -3.60 7.88
C PHE A 127 -3.05 -4.47 7.34
N THR A 128 -1.92 -3.84 7.18
CA THR A 128 -0.62 -4.47 6.91
C THR A 128 0.20 -4.44 8.19
N LYS A 129 0.80 -5.59 8.54
CA LYS A 129 1.65 -5.75 9.72
C LYS A 129 2.91 -6.53 9.36
N PHE A 130 4.06 -6.03 9.79
CA PHE A 130 5.36 -6.69 9.62
C PHE A 130 6.38 -6.21 10.67
N GLU A 131 7.46 -6.97 10.82
CA GLU A 131 8.59 -6.57 11.65
C GLU A 131 9.47 -5.58 10.88
N LEU A 132 9.82 -4.44 11.51
CA LEU A 132 10.60 -3.37 10.87
C LEU A 132 11.96 -3.89 10.40
N GLN A 133 12.58 -4.80 11.14
CA GLN A 133 13.86 -5.41 10.78
C GLN A 133 13.80 -6.21 9.46
N GLU A 134 12.67 -6.83 9.13
CA GLU A 134 12.52 -7.51 7.83
C GLU A 134 12.60 -6.52 6.67
N LEU A 135 11.99 -5.34 6.83
CA LEU A 135 12.01 -4.28 5.83
C LEU A 135 13.42 -3.66 5.69
N THR A 136 14.08 -3.33 6.82
CA THR A 136 15.37 -2.62 6.80
C THR A 136 16.53 -3.46 6.27
N ARG A 137 16.41 -4.79 6.27
CA ARG A 137 17.39 -5.71 5.64
C ARG A 137 17.39 -5.66 4.12
N LEU A 138 16.31 -5.22 3.50
CA LEU A 138 16.19 -5.12 2.05
C LEU A 138 16.99 -3.92 1.54
N LYS A 139 17.65 -4.09 0.39
CA LYS A 139 18.53 -3.05 -0.17
C LYS A 139 17.83 -2.23 -1.26
N SER A 140 16.96 -2.87 -2.05
CA SER A 140 16.26 -2.23 -3.15
C SER A 140 14.99 -1.51 -2.66
N SER A 141 14.77 -0.27 -3.08
CA SER A 141 13.49 0.43 -2.84
C SER A 141 12.31 -0.29 -3.47
N TYR A 142 12.51 -0.96 -4.61
CA TYR A 142 11.49 -1.80 -5.23
C TYR A 142 11.16 -3.02 -4.36
N SER A 143 12.18 -3.67 -3.78
CA SER A 143 11.97 -4.80 -2.86
C SER A 143 11.23 -4.37 -1.59
N LYS A 144 11.55 -3.21 -1.03
CA LYS A 144 10.81 -2.65 0.13
C LYS A 144 9.36 -2.34 -0.20
N THR A 145 9.11 -1.78 -1.38
CA THR A 145 7.75 -1.52 -1.87
C THR A 145 6.98 -2.83 -2.08
N ALA A 146 7.60 -3.82 -2.72
CA ALA A 146 7.02 -5.15 -2.91
C ALA A 146 6.72 -5.83 -1.56
N PHE A 147 7.67 -5.80 -0.63
CA PHE A 147 7.53 -6.40 0.69
C PHE A 147 6.27 -5.92 1.42
N ARG A 148 6.07 -4.61 1.52
CA ARG A 148 4.89 -4.05 2.18
C ARG A 148 3.58 -4.42 1.47
N LEU A 149 3.58 -4.42 0.13
CA LEU A 149 2.41 -4.82 -0.66
C LEU A 149 2.10 -6.31 -0.47
N PHE A 150 3.12 -7.19 -0.51
CA PHE A 150 2.92 -8.63 -0.33
C PHE A 150 2.49 -9.00 1.09
N LYS A 151 2.98 -8.27 2.12
CA LYS A 151 2.52 -8.45 3.51
C LYS A 151 1.02 -8.13 3.68
N GLN A 152 0.44 -7.27 2.83
CA GLN A 152 -1.02 -7.07 2.80
C GLN A 152 -1.75 -8.36 2.38
N PHE A 153 -1.19 -9.08 1.41
CA PHE A 153 -1.78 -10.30 0.83
C PHE A 153 -1.21 -11.60 1.43
N LYS A 154 -0.50 -11.52 2.56
CA LYS A 154 0.19 -12.68 3.14
C LYS A 154 -0.71 -13.89 3.45
N HIS A 155 -1.99 -13.68 3.68
CA HIS A 155 -2.96 -14.75 3.96
C HIS A 155 -3.67 -15.29 2.73
N THR A 156 -3.60 -14.58 1.60
CA THR A 156 -4.14 -15.05 0.32
C THR A 156 -3.06 -15.69 -0.55
N GLY A 157 -1.80 -15.25 -0.39
CA GLY A 157 -0.68 -15.73 -1.18
C GLY A 157 -0.75 -15.34 -2.66
N TYR A 158 -1.61 -14.40 -3.02
CA TYR A 158 -1.90 -14.06 -4.41
C TYR A 158 -2.25 -12.58 -4.57
N VAL A 159 -1.66 -11.95 -5.58
CA VAL A 159 -2.03 -10.60 -6.02
C VAL A 159 -1.75 -10.43 -7.51
N ILE A 160 -2.61 -9.71 -8.21
CA ILE A 160 -2.46 -9.38 -9.62
C ILE A 160 -2.59 -7.86 -9.81
N PHE A 161 -1.70 -7.29 -10.61
CA PHE A 161 -1.72 -5.88 -10.99
C PHE A 161 -1.85 -5.76 -12.51
N SER A 162 -2.58 -4.77 -13.01
CA SER A 162 -2.36 -4.33 -14.39
C SER A 162 -0.92 -3.80 -14.52
N LEU A 163 -0.34 -3.85 -15.71
CA LEU A 163 1.01 -3.33 -15.91
C LEU A 163 1.12 -1.84 -15.55
N GLU A 164 0.06 -1.08 -15.81
CA GLU A 164 -0.01 0.35 -15.47
C GLU A 164 -0.07 0.57 -13.96
N ASP A 165 -0.92 -0.18 -13.26
CA ASP A 165 -1.03 -0.11 -11.80
C ASP A 165 0.30 -0.54 -11.14
N PHE A 166 0.92 -1.63 -11.63
CA PHE A 166 2.25 -2.04 -11.19
C PHE A 166 3.27 -0.91 -11.33
N LYS A 167 3.38 -0.32 -12.54
CA LYS A 167 4.32 0.79 -12.78
C LYS A 167 4.04 1.99 -11.86
N SER A 168 2.78 2.31 -11.64
CA SER A 168 2.39 3.43 -10.77
C SER A 168 2.73 3.18 -9.30
N ARG A 169 2.42 1.98 -8.77
CA ARG A 169 2.67 1.64 -7.35
C ARG A 169 4.14 1.50 -7.02
N PHE A 170 4.91 0.98 -7.97
CA PHE A 170 6.35 0.78 -7.80
C PHE A 170 7.18 1.98 -8.23
N ASP A 171 6.54 3.07 -8.68
CA ASP A 171 7.21 4.25 -9.24
C ASP A 171 8.22 3.90 -10.33
N VAL A 172 7.83 2.97 -11.22
CA VAL A 172 8.68 2.55 -12.33
C VAL A 172 8.78 3.66 -13.36
N PRO A 173 9.98 4.08 -13.80
CA PRO A 173 10.14 5.12 -14.81
C PRO A 173 9.34 4.81 -16.08
N LYS A 174 8.69 5.84 -16.66
CA LYS A 174 7.91 5.69 -17.90
C LYS A 174 8.75 5.18 -19.07
N SER A 175 10.05 5.49 -19.08
CA SER A 175 11.01 5.04 -20.09
C SER A 175 11.33 3.54 -20.05
N TYR A 176 11.03 2.85 -18.91
CA TYR A 176 11.36 1.43 -18.78
C TYR A 176 10.49 0.58 -19.69
N ARG A 177 11.17 -0.19 -20.56
CA ARG A 177 10.59 -1.31 -21.30
C ARG A 177 10.45 -2.53 -20.38
N MET A 178 9.77 -3.57 -20.85
CA MET A 178 9.58 -4.79 -20.05
C MET A 178 10.89 -5.47 -19.64
N THR A 179 11.90 -5.42 -20.51
CA THR A 179 13.27 -5.90 -20.22
C THR A 179 13.93 -5.16 -19.07
N ASP A 180 13.72 -3.84 -18.98
CA ASP A 180 14.27 -3.00 -17.90
C ASP A 180 13.54 -3.29 -16.59
N ILE A 181 12.22 -3.49 -16.66
CA ILE A 181 11.41 -3.90 -15.50
C ILE A 181 11.87 -5.26 -15.00
N ASP A 182 12.10 -6.23 -15.88
CA ASP A 182 12.62 -7.54 -15.50
C ASP A 182 13.96 -7.42 -14.77
N LYS A 183 14.89 -6.68 -15.35
CA LYS A 183 16.26 -6.55 -14.82
C LYS A 183 16.33 -5.74 -13.54
N ASN A 184 15.69 -4.57 -13.51
CA ASN A 184 15.91 -3.57 -12.47
C ASN A 184 14.86 -3.61 -11.35
N VAL A 185 13.68 -4.25 -11.59
CA VAL A 185 12.57 -4.30 -10.64
C VAL A 185 12.29 -5.74 -10.21
N LEU A 186 11.89 -6.64 -11.14
CA LEU A 186 11.41 -7.97 -10.78
C LEU A 186 12.52 -8.87 -10.25
N LYS A 187 13.69 -8.91 -10.89
CA LYS A 187 14.82 -9.71 -10.43
C LYS A 187 15.29 -9.34 -9.01
N PRO A 188 15.51 -8.06 -8.66
CA PRO A 188 15.81 -7.67 -7.28
C PRO A 188 14.73 -8.09 -6.29
N ILE A 189 13.44 -7.90 -6.63
CA ILE A 189 12.31 -8.31 -5.77
C ILE A 189 12.38 -9.81 -5.46
N VAL A 190 12.48 -10.67 -6.48
CA VAL A 190 12.55 -12.12 -6.27
C VAL A 190 13.78 -12.49 -5.46
N LYS A 191 14.95 -11.92 -5.80
CA LYS A 191 16.21 -12.22 -5.10
C LYS A 191 16.17 -11.89 -3.60
N GLU A 192 15.60 -10.73 -3.24
CA GLU A 192 15.61 -10.27 -1.86
C GLU A 192 14.42 -10.80 -1.04
N LEU A 193 13.27 -11.07 -1.66
CA LEU A 193 12.06 -11.47 -0.96
C LEU A 193 11.79 -12.96 -0.90
N ASN A 194 12.55 -13.80 -1.63
CA ASN A 194 12.35 -15.25 -1.64
C ASN A 194 12.47 -15.88 -0.23
N ASN A 195 13.28 -15.28 0.65
CA ASN A 195 13.41 -15.72 2.04
C ASN A 195 12.23 -15.30 2.93
N SER A 196 11.53 -14.24 2.56
CA SER A 196 10.39 -13.70 3.34
C SER A 196 9.04 -14.23 2.85
N PHE A 197 8.98 -14.70 1.60
CA PHE A 197 7.77 -15.25 0.97
C PHE A 197 8.15 -16.55 0.27
N ALA A 198 7.82 -17.68 0.89
CA ALA A 198 8.15 -18.99 0.36
C ALA A 198 7.47 -19.23 -1.01
N ASP A 199 8.20 -19.82 -1.95
CA ASP A 199 7.76 -20.05 -3.33
C ASP A 199 7.28 -18.80 -4.06
N LEU A 200 7.95 -17.65 -3.80
CA LEU A 200 7.64 -16.40 -4.49
C LEU A 200 7.87 -16.54 -6.00
N ASN A 201 6.80 -16.40 -6.76
CA ASN A 201 6.83 -16.44 -8.21
C ASN A 201 6.16 -15.18 -8.79
N ILE A 202 6.73 -14.65 -9.87
CA ILE A 202 6.20 -13.48 -10.58
C ILE A 202 5.98 -13.84 -12.05
N ASN A 203 4.73 -13.96 -12.44
CA ASN A 203 4.32 -14.31 -13.79
C ASN A 203 3.88 -13.07 -14.58
N LYS A 204 4.20 -13.06 -15.86
CA LYS A 204 3.78 -12.00 -16.80
C LYS A 204 2.66 -12.53 -17.67
N ILE A 205 1.47 -11.97 -17.52
CA ILE A 205 0.28 -12.36 -18.28
C ILE A 205 0.21 -11.48 -19.53
N LYS A 206 0.15 -12.13 -20.67
CA LYS A 206 -0.01 -11.47 -21.97
C LYS A 206 -1.47 -11.09 -22.24
N ALA A 207 -1.68 -10.08 -23.05
CA ALA A 207 -3.00 -9.74 -23.58
C ALA A 207 -3.57 -10.92 -24.39
N LYS A 208 -4.90 -11.06 -24.40
CA LYS A 208 -5.59 -12.10 -25.17
C LYS A 208 -5.24 -12.09 -26.67
N LYS A 209 -4.97 -10.89 -27.23
CA LYS A 209 -4.49 -10.71 -28.59
C LYS A 209 -3.12 -10.03 -28.56
N GLY A 210 -2.09 -10.70 -29.13
CA GLY A 210 -0.74 -10.16 -29.30
C GLY A 210 0.26 -10.59 -28.23
N ARG A 211 1.47 -9.96 -28.25
CA ARG A 211 2.60 -10.31 -27.37
C ARG A 211 2.79 -9.35 -26.20
N LYS A 212 1.93 -8.31 -26.09
CA LYS A 212 2.04 -7.28 -25.05
C LYS A 212 1.72 -7.88 -23.69
N ILE A 213 2.55 -7.60 -22.68
CA ILE A 213 2.26 -7.93 -21.29
C ILE A 213 1.19 -6.96 -20.79
N GLU A 214 0.13 -7.50 -20.22
CA GLU A 214 -1.02 -6.73 -19.70
C GLU A 214 -1.05 -6.70 -18.18
N LYS A 215 -0.67 -7.84 -17.53
CA LYS A 215 -0.74 -7.97 -16.08
C LYS A 215 0.53 -8.64 -15.53
N ILE A 216 0.79 -8.35 -14.27
CA ILE A 216 1.82 -9.02 -13.46
C ILE A 216 1.10 -9.72 -12.32
N GLU A 217 1.26 -11.02 -12.26
CA GLU A 217 0.73 -11.91 -11.24
C GLU A 217 1.86 -12.29 -10.28
N ILE A 218 1.58 -12.26 -9.00
CA ILE A 218 2.51 -12.59 -7.94
C ILE A 218 1.86 -13.64 -7.07
N THR A 219 2.57 -14.76 -6.86
CA THR A 219 2.11 -15.88 -6.04
C THR A 219 3.18 -16.26 -5.03
N PHE A 220 2.78 -16.70 -3.85
CA PHE A 220 3.65 -17.24 -2.81
C PHE A 220 2.83 -18.10 -1.84
N ILE A 221 3.47 -18.91 -1.00
CA ILE A 221 2.77 -19.73 -0.02
C ILE A 221 2.11 -18.81 1.03
N PRO A 222 0.78 -18.89 1.22
CA PRO A 222 0.09 -18.03 2.19
C PRO A 222 0.42 -18.39 3.63
N GLU A 223 0.59 -17.37 4.47
CA GLU A 223 0.73 -17.55 5.92
C GLU A 223 -0.62 -18.01 6.52
N LYS A 224 -0.59 -19.04 7.36
CA LYS A 224 -1.79 -19.48 8.09
C LYS A 224 -2.28 -18.38 9.02
N ARG A 225 -3.58 -18.13 9.01
CA ARG A 225 -4.20 -17.22 9.99
C ARG A 225 -4.19 -17.89 11.35
N ILE A 226 -3.55 -17.29 12.33
CA ILE A 226 -3.68 -17.71 13.73
C ILE A 226 -5.05 -17.22 14.21
N HIS A 227 -6.06 -18.10 14.16
CA HIS A 227 -7.34 -17.81 14.76
C HIS A 227 -7.17 -17.93 16.28
N THR A 228 -7.09 -16.82 16.99
CA THR A 228 -7.44 -16.80 18.42
C THR A 228 -8.89 -17.28 18.50
N LYS A 229 -9.11 -18.45 19.12
CA LYS A 229 -10.44 -19.04 19.31
C LYS A 229 -11.34 -18.02 20.01
N LYS A 230 -12.14 -17.26 19.28
CA LYS A 230 -13.33 -16.61 19.83
C LYS A 230 -14.32 -17.73 20.13
N LYS A 231 -14.80 -17.75 21.40
CA LYS A 231 -15.91 -18.63 21.82
C LYS A 231 -17.03 -18.56 20.75
N PRO A 232 -17.65 -19.71 20.39
CA PRO A 232 -18.71 -19.72 19.39
C PRO A 232 -19.92 -18.94 19.94
N SER A 233 -20.21 -17.80 19.35
CA SER A 233 -21.53 -17.22 19.41
C SER A 233 -22.39 -17.99 18.41
N ASN A 234 -23.49 -18.53 18.88
CA ASN A 234 -24.51 -19.37 18.28
C ASN A 234 -24.52 -19.43 16.73
N ALA A 235 -24.47 -20.67 16.27
CA ALA A 235 -24.48 -21.02 14.85
C ALA A 235 -25.78 -20.58 14.16
N ALA A 236 -25.65 -19.61 13.28
CA ALA A 236 -26.62 -19.42 12.20
C ALA A 236 -26.11 -20.16 10.96
N SER A 237 -27.01 -20.87 10.32
CA SER A 237 -26.86 -21.81 9.25
C SER A 237 -26.02 -21.38 8.06
N PHE A 238 -25.21 -22.32 7.53
CA PHE A 238 -24.15 -22.17 6.53
C PHE A 238 -24.67 -22.17 5.07
N LYS A 239 -25.88 -21.73 4.78
CA LYS A 239 -26.50 -21.94 3.45
C LYS A 239 -26.61 -20.76 2.50
N ASP A 240 -26.28 -19.52 2.91
CA ASP A 240 -26.38 -18.36 2.00
C ASP A 240 -25.17 -17.44 2.09
N ARG A 241 -24.00 -17.94 1.70
CA ARG A 241 -22.87 -17.04 1.40
C ARG A 241 -22.63 -17.01 -0.09
N HIS A 242 -23.32 -16.11 -0.77
CA HIS A 242 -22.82 -15.58 -2.02
C HIS A 242 -21.39 -15.07 -1.79
N LEU A 243 -20.47 -15.49 -2.66
CA LEU A 243 -19.10 -15.00 -2.72
C LEU A 243 -19.13 -13.50 -3.12
N ILE A 244 -19.44 -12.66 -2.16
CA ILE A 244 -19.20 -11.23 -2.30
C ILE A 244 -17.69 -11.06 -2.12
N SER A 245 -17.00 -10.69 -3.18
CA SER A 245 -15.63 -10.23 -3.13
C SER A 245 -15.50 -9.19 -2.02
N ARG A 246 -14.75 -9.50 -0.93
CA ARG A 246 -14.56 -8.60 0.21
C ARG A 246 -13.43 -7.58 -0.03
N GLU A 247 -13.08 -7.34 -1.24
CA GLU A 247 -12.26 -6.20 -1.60
C GLU A 247 -13.19 -4.99 -1.75
N MET A 248 -13.48 -4.34 -0.63
CA MET A 248 -14.02 -2.99 -0.68
C MET A 248 -12.95 -2.13 -1.37
N THR A 249 -13.19 -1.80 -2.63
CA THR A 249 -12.47 -0.74 -3.30
C THR A 249 -12.57 0.51 -2.42
N PRO A 250 -11.46 1.16 -2.04
CA PRO A 250 -11.54 2.37 -1.25
C PRO A 250 -12.41 3.39 -1.99
N MET A 251 -13.27 4.10 -1.26
CA MET A 251 -14.23 5.09 -1.81
C MET A 251 -13.62 6.09 -2.80
N TRP A 252 -12.30 6.34 -2.73
CA TRP A 252 -11.59 7.20 -3.68
C TRP A 252 -11.26 6.52 -5.01
N VAL A 253 -11.30 5.18 -5.11
CA VAL A 253 -11.19 4.43 -6.39
C VAL A 253 -12.53 4.44 -7.10
N GLU A 254 -13.65 4.41 -6.37
CA GLU A 254 -14.99 4.52 -6.92
C GLU A 254 -15.25 5.91 -7.50
N ASN A 255 -14.61 6.95 -6.94
CA ASN A 255 -14.72 8.33 -7.44
C ASN A 255 -13.76 8.67 -8.60
N ARG A 256 -13.15 7.70 -9.26
CA ARG A 256 -12.46 7.92 -10.55
C ARG A 256 -13.47 7.96 -11.70
N GLY A 257 -14.40 8.93 -11.72
CA GLY A 257 -15.09 9.37 -12.92
C GLY A 257 -15.76 8.32 -13.83
N TYR A 258 -16.00 7.09 -13.36
CA TYR A 258 -16.85 6.11 -14.00
C TYR A 258 -18.15 6.01 -13.22
N GLN A 259 -18.89 7.09 -13.20
CA GLN A 259 -20.33 7.02 -12.94
C GLN A 259 -21.00 6.53 -14.24
N ASN A 260 -21.04 5.22 -14.46
CA ASN A 260 -22.06 4.59 -15.27
C ASN A 260 -23.20 4.14 -14.36
N THR A 261 -23.77 5.04 -13.59
CA THR A 261 -25.15 4.97 -13.14
C THR A 261 -25.89 6.05 -13.88
N VAL A 262 -26.34 5.72 -15.07
CA VAL A 262 -27.48 6.42 -15.66
C VAL A 262 -28.61 6.16 -14.67
N ASP A 263 -29.05 7.19 -13.94
CA ASP A 263 -30.24 7.09 -13.12
C ASP A 263 -31.40 6.59 -13.98
N ALA A 264 -32.19 5.68 -13.44
CA ALA A 264 -33.32 5.08 -14.19
C ALA A 264 -34.31 6.14 -14.69
N SER A 265 -34.22 7.37 -14.19
CA SER A 265 -34.97 8.56 -14.64
C SER A 265 -34.43 9.19 -15.92
N ASP A 266 -33.16 8.91 -16.33
CA ASP A 266 -32.53 9.50 -17.50
C ASP A 266 -32.52 8.58 -18.73
N LEU A 267 -33.14 7.40 -18.62
CA LEU A 267 -33.28 6.49 -19.74
C LEU A 267 -34.42 6.96 -20.66
N THR A 268 -34.07 7.25 -21.90
CA THR A 268 -35.07 7.56 -22.94
C THR A 268 -35.84 6.30 -23.32
N GLU A 269 -37.06 6.46 -23.85
CA GLU A 269 -37.88 5.33 -24.33
C GLU A 269 -37.14 4.47 -25.37
N GLU A 270 -36.21 5.06 -26.09
CA GLU A 270 -35.36 4.40 -27.07
C GLU A 270 -34.32 3.47 -26.42
N ASP A 271 -33.76 3.88 -25.28
CA ASP A 271 -32.81 3.08 -24.49
C ASP A 271 -33.49 1.86 -23.87
N ILE A 272 -34.71 2.01 -23.40
CA ILE A 272 -35.54 0.91 -22.85
C ILE A 272 -35.84 -0.11 -23.95
N LYS A 273 -36.20 0.34 -25.13
CA LYS A 273 -36.50 -0.50 -26.31
C LYS A 273 -35.28 -1.27 -26.83
N ASN A 274 -34.09 -0.62 -26.77
CA ASN A 274 -32.82 -1.25 -27.14
C ASN A 274 -32.37 -2.30 -26.11
N LYS A 275 -32.61 -2.05 -24.83
CA LYS A 275 -32.35 -3.02 -23.75
C LYS A 275 -33.25 -4.26 -23.88
N GLU A 276 -34.53 -4.10 -24.19
CA GLU A 276 -35.44 -5.21 -24.42
C GLU A 276 -35.06 -6.04 -25.63
N LYS A 277 -34.61 -5.40 -26.73
CA LYS A 277 -34.10 -6.10 -27.92
C LYS A 277 -32.84 -6.89 -27.65
N LEU A 278 -31.94 -6.38 -26.80
CA LEU A 278 -30.72 -7.08 -26.37
C LEU A 278 -31.04 -8.28 -25.48
N LEU A 279 -31.97 -8.14 -24.56
CA LEU A 279 -32.42 -9.23 -23.69
C LEU A 279 -33.11 -10.33 -24.48
N ALA A 280 -33.95 -9.98 -25.48
CA ALA A 280 -34.57 -10.94 -26.38
C ALA A 280 -33.56 -11.73 -27.20
N LYS A 281 -32.48 -11.09 -27.69
CA LYS A 281 -31.37 -11.76 -28.41
C LYS A 281 -30.55 -12.68 -27.51
N LEU A 282 -30.36 -12.34 -26.24
CA LEU A 282 -29.65 -13.17 -25.27
C LEU A 282 -30.45 -14.42 -24.86
N ASN A 283 -31.77 -14.31 -24.81
CA ASN A 283 -32.67 -15.43 -24.48
C ASN A 283 -32.92 -16.35 -25.66
N ALA A 284 -32.76 -15.90 -26.91
CA ALA A 284 -32.89 -16.71 -28.11
C ALA A 284 -31.63 -17.56 -28.45
N ASN A 285 -30.52 -17.35 -27.73
CA ASN A 285 -29.26 -18.07 -27.88
C ASN A 285 -28.97 -19.03 -26.71
N LYS A 286 -29.97 -19.37 -25.92
CA LYS A 286 -29.97 -20.46 -24.96
C LYS A 286 -30.82 -21.60 -25.52
#